data_cd3acee0da2faa4099228fd187ecd33c
#
_entry.id   cd3acee0da2faa4099228fd187ecd33c
#
_cell.length_a   1.000
_cell.length_b   1.000
_cell.length_c   1.000
_cell.angle_alpha   90.00
_cell.angle_beta   90.00
_cell.angle_gamma   90.00
#
_symmetry.space_group_name_H-M   'P 1'
#
loop_
_entity.id
_entity.type
_entity.pdbx_description
1 polymer ?
#
loop_
_entity_poly.entity_id
_entity_poly.type
_entity_poly.pdbx_seq_one_letter_code
_entity_poly.pdbx_strand_id
1 'polypeptide(L)'
;DDRNIKGDAFISIHNDALDSSNANGVTVYWFKDKQESLAQTLNSAIQKKALLTNRGSRQQNYQVLRQTDIPAVLLELGYISNPTDESMINDQLHRQVVEQAIVDGLKQYFSY
;
A
#
# COMPACT_ATOMS: atom_id res chain seq x y z
N ASP A 1 9.86 18.19 2.57
CA ASP A 1 10.75 17.15 2.06
C ASP A 1 10.60 15.88 2.88
N ASP A 2 10.32 14.78 2.22
CA ASP A 2 10.07 13.48 2.86
C ASP A 2 11.24 13.01 3.74
N ARG A 3 12.45 13.44 3.42
CA ARG A 3 13.64 13.08 4.19
C ARG A 3 13.64 13.65 5.60
N ASN A 4 12.87 14.69 5.84
CA ASN A 4 12.83 15.40 7.14
C ASN A 4 11.63 15.00 7.98
N ILE A 5 10.85 14.01 7.53
CA ILE A 5 9.68 13.53 8.27
C ILE A 5 10.13 12.89 9.57
N LYS A 6 9.49 13.31 10.66
CA LYS A 6 9.67 12.71 11.98
C LYS A 6 8.42 11.91 12.31
N GLY A 7 8.60 10.63 12.54
CA GLY A 7 7.52 9.71 12.84
C GLY A 7 8.06 8.31 12.88
N ASP A 8 7.17 7.34 13.05
CA ASP A 8 7.57 5.93 13.18
C ASP A 8 7.48 5.18 11.86
N ALA A 9 6.62 5.63 10.95
CA ALA A 9 6.50 5.06 9.61
C ALA A 9 5.92 6.10 8.65
N PHE A 10 6.21 5.92 7.37
CA PHE A 10 5.66 6.74 6.28
C PHE A 10 4.91 5.84 5.32
N ILE A 11 3.65 6.20 5.01
CA ILE A 11 2.82 5.42 4.10
C ILE A 11 2.29 6.34 3.00
N SER A 12 2.66 6.03 1.76
CA SER A 12 2.17 6.71 0.57
C SER A 12 1.07 5.87 -0.06
N ILE A 13 -0.09 6.45 -0.33
CA ILE A 13 -1.26 5.72 -0.83
C ILE A 13 -1.61 6.22 -2.22
N HIS A 14 -1.74 5.28 -3.17
CA HIS A 14 -1.98 5.57 -4.58
C HIS A 14 -3.10 4.72 -5.16
N ASN A 15 -3.84 5.31 -6.09
CA ASN A 15 -4.76 4.62 -6.99
C ASN A 15 -4.43 5.13 -8.40
N ASP A 16 -3.45 4.53 -9.04
CA ASP A 16 -2.96 5.03 -10.32
C ASP A 16 -3.86 4.64 -11.49
N ALA A 17 -3.70 5.32 -12.60
CA ALA A 17 -4.31 4.97 -13.88
C ALA A 17 -3.20 4.68 -14.88
N LEU A 18 -3.33 3.58 -15.61
CA LEU A 18 -2.41 3.19 -16.66
C LEU A 18 -3.14 3.16 -18.00
N ASP A 19 -2.38 3.16 -19.10
CA ASP A 19 -2.97 3.05 -20.43
C ASP A 19 -3.72 1.73 -20.63
N SER A 20 -3.20 0.65 -20.04
CA SER A 20 -3.85 -0.65 -20.09
C SER A 20 -4.94 -0.76 -19.02
N SER A 21 -6.14 -1.19 -19.44
CA SER A 21 -7.22 -1.50 -18.49
C SER A 21 -7.01 -2.85 -17.79
N ASN A 22 -5.96 -3.60 -18.15
CA ASN A 22 -5.66 -4.91 -17.56
C ASN A 22 -4.90 -4.82 -16.25
N ALA A 23 -4.17 -3.72 -16.00
CA ALA A 23 -3.48 -3.54 -14.73
C ALA A 23 -4.51 -3.47 -13.59
N ASN A 24 -4.34 -4.32 -12.57
CA ASN A 24 -5.31 -4.44 -11.49
C ASN A 24 -4.65 -4.90 -10.20
N GLY A 25 -5.37 -4.70 -9.08
CA GLY A 25 -5.02 -5.30 -7.80
C GLY A 25 -4.22 -4.40 -6.89
N VAL A 26 -3.83 -4.97 -5.76
CA VAL A 26 -3.09 -4.30 -4.68
C VAL A 26 -1.65 -4.74 -4.70
N THR A 27 -0.73 -3.78 -4.63
CA THR A 27 0.70 -4.04 -4.42
C THR A 27 1.21 -3.15 -3.32
N VAL A 28 2.07 -3.68 -2.46
CA VAL A 28 2.75 -2.88 -1.44
C VAL A 28 4.23 -2.83 -1.80
N TYR A 29 4.72 -1.64 -2.12
CA TYR A 29 6.09 -1.45 -2.58
C TYR A 29 7.00 -1.00 -1.45
N TRP A 30 8.22 -1.53 -1.46
CA TRP A 30 9.32 -1.15 -0.58
C TRP A 30 10.60 -1.04 -1.41
N PHE A 31 11.63 -0.39 -0.90
CA PHE A 31 12.91 -0.32 -1.61
C PHE A 31 14.08 -0.71 -0.71
N LYS A 32 14.20 -0.10 0.49
CA LYS A 32 15.29 -0.40 1.42
C LYS A 32 14.96 -1.61 2.28
N ASP A 33 15.97 -2.37 2.67
CA ASP A 33 15.78 -3.59 3.48
C ASP A 33 14.94 -3.35 4.74
N LYS A 34 15.14 -2.22 5.40
CA LYS A 34 14.39 -1.88 6.63
C LYS A 34 12.91 -1.61 6.38
N GLN A 35 12.49 -1.49 5.12
CA GLN A 35 11.10 -1.23 4.75
C GLN A 35 10.33 -2.52 4.42
N GLU A 36 11.04 -3.61 4.16
CA GLU A 36 10.43 -4.84 3.67
C GLU A 36 9.46 -5.45 4.68
N SER A 37 9.83 -5.48 5.95
CA SER A 37 8.99 -6.07 7.00
C SER A 37 7.65 -5.34 7.13
N LEU A 38 7.66 -4.00 7.08
CA LEU A 38 6.44 -3.21 7.08
C LEU A 38 5.57 -3.52 5.86
N ALA A 39 6.19 -3.61 4.68
CA ALA A 39 5.49 -3.90 3.45
C ALA A 39 4.80 -5.27 3.50
N GLN A 40 5.50 -6.29 3.99
CA GLN A 40 4.94 -7.64 4.12
C GLN A 40 3.79 -7.67 5.12
N THR A 41 3.93 -7.00 6.24
CA THR A 41 2.89 -6.96 7.28
C THR A 41 1.63 -6.26 6.78
N LEU A 42 1.77 -5.11 6.12
CA LEU A 42 0.63 -4.40 5.55
C LEU A 42 -0.01 -5.18 4.41
N ASN A 43 0.78 -5.80 3.55
CA ASN A 43 0.24 -6.60 2.46
C ASN A 43 -0.60 -7.77 2.98
N SER A 44 -0.11 -8.48 4.01
CA SER A 44 -0.85 -9.58 4.61
C SER A 44 -2.16 -9.11 5.24
N ALA A 45 -2.15 -7.97 5.93
CA ALA A 45 -3.35 -7.42 6.55
C ALA A 45 -4.39 -7.04 5.50
N ILE A 46 -3.96 -6.38 4.42
CA ILE A 46 -4.86 -5.97 3.33
C ILE A 46 -5.41 -7.19 2.59
N GLN A 47 -4.58 -8.21 2.37
CA GLN A 47 -5.00 -9.44 1.69
C GLN A 47 -6.19 -10.12 2.38
N LYS A 48 -6.24 -10.06 3.70
CA LYS A 48 -7.30 -10.71 4.47
C LYS A 48 -8.66 -10.04 4.28
N LYS A 49 -8.70 -8.79 3.86
CA LYS A 49 -9.91 -7.97 3.87
C LYS A 49 -10.33 -7.42 2.51
N ALA A 50 -9.36 -7.03 1.67
CA ALA A 50 -9.66 -6.40 0.40
C ALA A 50 -10.19 -7.41 -0.61
N LEU A 51 -11.14 -6.96 -1.43
CA LEU A 51 -11.74 -7.78 -2.49
C LEU A 51 -11.00 -7.65 -3.83
N LEU A 52 -9.86 -6.96 -3.83
CA LEU A 52 -9.01 -6.80 -4.99
C LEU A 52 -7.97 -7.91 -5.04
N THR A 53 -7.51 -8.24 -6.25
CA THR A 53 -6.42 -9.20 -6.43
C THR A 53 -5.18 -8.71 -5.68
N ASN A 54 -4.61 -9.56 -4.85
CA ASN A 54 -3.38 -9.21 -4.14
C ASN A 54 -2.17 -9.56 -5.00
N ARG A 55 -1.33 -8.56 -5.27
CA ARG A 55 -0.11 -8.70 -6.08
C ARG A 55 1.15 -8.84 -5.24
N GLY A 56 1.02 -8.85 -3.93
CA GLY A 56 2.13 -9.06 -3.02
C GLY A 56 2.87 -7.80 -2.62
N SER A 57 3.96 -7.99 -1.89
CA SER A 57 4.92 -6.94 -1.59
C SER A 57 6.07 -7.05 -2.59
N ARG A 58 6.51 -5.92 -3.16
CA ARG A 58 7.51 -5.89 -4.22
C ARG A 58 8.52 -4.79 -4.00
N GLN A 59 9.77 -5.09 -4.30
CA GLN A 59 10.83 -4.08 -4.27
C GLN A 59 10.76 -3.22 -5.53
N GLN A 60 10.77 -1.89 -5.33
CA GLN A 60 10.75 -0.95 -6.44
C GLN A 60 11.43 0.35 -6.02
N ASN A 61 12.27 0.88 -6.90
CA ASN A 61 13.05 2.09 -6.61
C ASN A 61 12.21 3.36 -6.80
N TYR A 62 11.25 3.58 -5.90
CA TYR A 62 10.51 4.84 -5.86
C TYR A 62 11.32 5.89 -5.07
N GLN A 63 11.30 7.12 -5.57
CA GLN A 63 12.04 8.20 -4.92
C GLN A 63 11.63 8.42 -3.47
N VAL A 64 10.34 8.39 -3.18
CA VAL A 64 9.83 8.58 -1.82
C VAL A 64 10.36 7.50 -0.87
N LEU A 65 10.50 6.27 -1.35
CA LEU A 65 11.03 5.18 -0.54
C LEU A 65 12.54 5.28 -0.37
N ARG A 66 13.23 5.66 -1.44
CA ARG A 66 14.70 5.82 -1.42
C ARG A 66 15.14 6.93 -0.49
N GLN A 67 14.38 8.03 -0.43
CA GLN A 67 14.76 9.22 0.33
C GLN A 67 14.23 9.26 1.76
N THR A 68 13.35 8.32 2.15
CA THR A 68 12.75 8.31 3.48
C THR A 68 13.58 7.44 4.42
N ASP A 69 14.04 8.00 5.55
CA ASP A 69 14.92 7.30 6.49
C ASP A 69 14.19 6.38 7.46
N ILE A 70 12.93 6.65 7.75
CA ILE A 70 12.11 5.78 8.59
C ILE A 70 11.51 4.65 7.73
N PRO A 71 10.96 3.59 8.33
CA PRO A 71 10.24 2.56 7.57
C PRO A 71 9.15 3.20 6.71
N ALA A 72 9.17 2.90 5.42
CA ALA A 72 8.27 3.53 4.45
C ALA A 72 7.79 2.51 3.43
N VAL A 73 6.54 2.67 2.99
CA VAL A 73 5.96 1.85 1.93
C VAL A 73 5.10 2.71 1.03
N LEU A 74 4.92 2.25 -0.22
CA LEU A 74 3.98 2.82 -1.15
C LEU A 74 2.90 1.77 -1.43
N LEU A 75 1.66 2.12 -1.09
CA LEU A 75 0.50 1.25 -1.30
C LEU A 75 -0.16 1.61 -2.62
N GLU A 76 -0.16 0.67 -3.57
CA GLU A 76 -1.00 0.77 -4.77
C GLU A 76 -2.27 -0.02 -4.49
N LEU A 77 -3.38 0.67 -4.27
CA LEU A 77 -4.64 0.08 -3.80
C LEU A 77 -5.67 -0.07 -4.93
N GLY A 78 -5.20 -0.49 -6.08
CA GLY A 78 -6.03 -0.67 -7.26
C GLY A 78 -5.83 0.43 -8.28
N TYR A 79 -6.19 0.13 -9.53
CA TYR A 79 -5.99 1.05 -10.66
C TYR A 79 -7.32 1.59 -11.15
N ILE A 80 -7.46 2.92 -11.22
CA ILE A 80 -8.69 3.54 -11.71
C ILE A 80 -8.96 3.21 -13.18
N SER A 81 -7.93 2.83 -13.93
CA SER A 81 -8.06 2.40 -15.32
C SER A 81 -8.69 1.02 -15.48
N ASN A 82 -8.76 0.21 -14.41
CA ASN A 82 -9.39 -1.10 -14.44
C ASN A 82 -10.82 -1.02 -13.91
N PRO A 83 -11.83 -1.46 -14.67
CA PRO A 83 -13.24 -1.31 -14.26
C PRO A 83 -13.57 -1.98 -12.92
N THR A 84 -13.03 -3.16 -12.66
CA THR A 84 -13.28 -3.88 -11.40
C THR A 84 -12.65 -3.13 -10.23
N ASP A 85 -11.39 -2.71 -10.38
CA ASP A 85 -10.70 -1.94 -9.34
C ASP A 85 -11.40 -0.61 -9.09
N GLU A 86 -11.81 0.10 -10.15
CA GLU A 86 -12.49 1.38 -10.01
C GLU A 86 -13.78 1.22 -9.20
N SER A 87 -14.54 0.16 -9.45
CA SER A 87 -15.75 -0.12 -8.70
C SER A 87 -15.46 -0.28 -7.19
N MET A 88 -14.39 -0.98 -6.85
CA MET A 88 -13.98 -1.18 -5.45
C MET A 88 -13.43 0.11 -4.84
N ILE A 89 -12.63 0.86 -5.58
CA ILE A 89 -12.08 2.14 -5.13
C ILE A 89 -13.20 3.12 -4.77
N ASN A 90 -14.28 3.12 -5.55
CA ASN A 90 -15.42 4.03 -5.34
C ASN A 90 -16.43 3.51 -4.33
N ASP A 91 -16.30 2.27 -3.86
CA ASP A 91 -17.20 1.71 -2.87
C ASP A 91 -16.77 2.13 -1.46
N GLN A 92 -17.66 2.87 -0.76
CA GLN A 92 -17.35 3.41 0.55
C GLN A 92 -17.06 2.31 1.58
N LEU A 93 -17.83 1.24 1.56
CA LEU A 93 -17.65 0.15 2.52
C LEU A 93 -16.31 -0.54 2.28
N HIS A 94 -15.94 -0.76 1.01
CA HIS A 94 -14.64 -1.37 0.69
C HIS A 94 -13.49 -0.48 1.14
N ARG A 95 -13.60 0.86 0.92
CA ARG A 95 -12.58 1.79 1.40
C ARG A 95 -12.40 1.71 2.90
N GLN A 96 -13.50 1.65 3.66
CA GLN A 96 -13.44 1.53 5.12
C GLN A 96 -12.77 0.22 5.56
N VAL A 97 -13.05 -0.88 4.86
CA VAL A 97 -12.44 -2.17 5.13
C VAL A 97 -10.93 -2.12 4.91
N VAL A 98 -10.49 -1.50 3.80
CA VAL A 98 -9.07 -1.36 3.48
C VAL A 98 -8.38 -0.45 4.49
N GLU A 99 -9.01 0.67 4.85
CA GLU A 99 -8.48 1.58 5.88
C GLU A 99 -8.25 0.84 7.20
N GLN A 100 -9.23 0.05 7.63
CA GLN A 100 -9.10 -0.73 8.86
C GLN A 100 -8.01 -1.78 8.75
N ALA A 101 -7.85 -2.40 7.60
CA ALA A 101 -6.77 -3.37 7.38
C ALA A 101 -5.40 -2.71 7.52
N ILE A 102 -5.24 -1.50 7.00
CA ILE A 102 -3.99 -0.73 7.15
C ILE A 102 -3.72 -0.45 8.63
N VAL A 103 -4.74 -0.01 9.37
CA VAL A 103 -4.60 0.25 10.81
C VAL A 103 -4.21 -1.03 11.54
N ASP A 104 -4.87 -2.15 11.25
CA ASP A 104 -4.57 -3.44 11.87
C ASP A 104 -3.12 -3.87 11.58
N GLY A 105 -2.68 -3.70 10.34
CA GLY A 105 -1.30 -4.00 9.96
C GLY A 105 -0.28 -3.14 10.69
N LEU A 106 -0.56 -1.85 10.85
CA LEU A 106 0.31 -0.95 11.61
C LEU A 106 0.37 -1.34 13.08
N LYS A 107 -0.77 -1.68 13.68
CA LYS A 107 -0.80 -2.16 15.06
C LYS A 107 0.03 -3.41 15.22
N GLN A 108 -0.08 -4.35 14.30
CA GLN A 108 0.71 -5.58 14.31
C GLN A 108 2.20 -5.27 14.18
N TYR A 109 2.56 -4.39 13.25
CA TYR A 109 3.96 -4.04 13.01
C TYR A 109 4.60 -3.39 14.25
N PHE A 110 3.88 -2.48 14.90
CA PHE A 110 4.37 -1.81 16.11
C PHE A 110 4.04 -2.55 17.41
N SER A 111 3.40 -3.70 17.33
CA SER A 111 3.05 -4.54 18.48
C SER A 111 2.14 -3.84 19.49
N TYR A 112 1.17 -3.11 18.98
CA TYR A 112 0.16 -2.48 19.82
C TYR A 112 -0.98 -3.45 20.16
#